data_16f17b2b82f4fec4a974cbe0f34c9f41
#
_entry.id   16f17b2b82f4fec4a974cbe0f34c9f41
#
_cell.length_a   1.000
_cell.length_b   1.000
_cell.length_c   1.000
_cell.angle_alpha   90.00
_cell.angle_beta   90.00
_cell.angle_gamma   90.00
#
_symmetry.space_group_name_H-M   'P 1'
#
loop_
_entity.id
_entity.type
_entity.pdbx_description
1 polymer ?
#
loop_
_entity_poly.entity_id
_entity_poly.type
_entity_poly.pdbx_seq_one_letter_code
_entity_poly.pdbx_strand_id
1 'polypeptide(L)'
;LIAGATGSGKSVCINSLIISILYKYDPEHVRLLMVDPKVVELNVYNGIPHLLIPVVTDPKKAAGALNWAVNEMTRRYQSFAEYGVRNIEGFNELTKKNKELKSLPYIVIIVDELADLMMVSANEVEDYIARLAQMARAAGMHLVIATQRPSVDVITGVIKANIPSRISFAVSSAIDSRTILDSGGAEKLLGKGDMLYYPVGEQKPKRIQGAFISEEEVEAIVSRIKVQKDQLLYDQEIMEHIEKGRSDQDDSEEGDELYQEAVKVVVENQQASTSFLQRKMRIGYNRAARIMDQLEERGVISQRDGSKPRQVLMSEYQLRDE
;
A
#
# COMPACT_ATOMS: atom_id res chain seq x y z
N LEU A 1 1.53 -12.59 6.10
CA LEU A 1 2.79 -12.51 5.38
C LEU A 1 3.11 -13.86 4.75
N ILE A 2 3.47 -13.87 3.47
CA ILE A 2 3.84 -15.07 2.70
C ILE A 2 5.23 -14.85 2.12
N ALA A 3 6.21 -15.68 2.46
CA ALA A 3 7.56 -15.54 1.95
C ALA A 3 8.18 -16.88 1.52
N GLY A 4 9.14 -16.85 0.60
CA GLY A 4 9.85 -18.02 0.13
C GLY A 4 10.68 -17.76 -1.13
N ALA A 5 11.65 -18.61 -1.40
CA ALA A 5 12.50 -18.49 -2.58
C ALA A 5 11.69 -18.70 -3.89
N THR A 6 12.25 -18.26 -5.01
CA THR A 6 11.66 -18.50 -6.34
C THR A 6 11.48 -20.01 -6.58
N GLY A 7 10.32 -20.40 -7.09
CA GLY A 7 9.98 -21.81 -7.36
C GLY A 7 9.59 -22.62 -6.11
N SER A 8 9.52 -22.01 -4.93
CA SER A 8 9.15 -22.71 -3.69
C SER A 8 7.66 -23.03 -3.55
N GLY A 9 6.80 -22.36 -4.34
CA GLY A 9 5.34 -22.51 -4.33
C GLY A 9 4.57 -21.28 -3.87
N LYS A 10 5.24 -20.13 -3.64
CA LYS A 10 4.61 -18.86 -3.21
C LYS A 10 3.50 -18.41 -4.17
N SER A 11 3.78 -18.30 -5.45
CA SER A 11 2.82 -17.83 -6.48
C SER A 11 1.63 -18.78 -6.61
N VAL A 12 1.87 -20.10 -6.57
CA VAL A 12 0.80 -21.10 -6.58
C VAL A 12 -0.12 -20.95 -5.37
N CYS A 13 0.44 -20.68 -4.19
CA CYS A 13 -0.35 -20.44 -2.98
C CYS A 13 -1.21 -19.16 -3.11
N ILE A 14 -0.66 -18.08 -3.65
CA ILE A 14 -1.42 -16.84 -3.88
C ILE A 14 -2.54 -17.08 -4.89
N ASN A 15 -2.26 -17.76 -6.00
CA ASN A 15 -3.27 -18.14 -6.97
C ASN A 15 -4.36 -19.02 -6.35
N SER A 16 -4.00 -20.03 -5.57
CA SER A 16 -4.95 -20.89 -4.86
C SER A 16 -5.86 -20.08 -3.92
N LEU A 17 -5.30 -19.10 -3.21
CA LEU A 17 -6.06 -18.21 -2.34
C LEU A 17 -7.05 -17.34 -3.14
N ILE A 18 -6.59 -16.70 -4.23
CA ILE A 18 -7.43 -15.87 -5.09
C ILE A 18 -8.56 -16.71 -5.69
N ILE A 19 -8.24 -17.84 -6.29
CA ILE A 19 -9.23 -18.73 -6.90
C ILE A 19 -10.25 -19.22 -5.85
N SER A 20 -9.81 -19.53 -4.64
CA SER A 20 -10.71 -19.91 -3.53
C SER A 20 -11.72 -18.81 -3.19
N ILE A 21 -11.32 -17.53 -3.27
CA ILE A 21 -12.21 -16.38 -3.10
C ILE A 21 -13.19 -16.30 -4.26
N LEU A 22 -12.70 -16.35 -5.50
CA LEU A 22 -13.49 -16.23 -6.72
C LEU A 22 -14.55 -17.34 -6.86
N TYR A 23 -14.30 -18.53 -6.30
CA TYR A 23 -15.27 -19.62 -6.27
C TYR A 23 -16.41 -19.43 -5.27
N LYS A 24 -16.18 -18.67 -4.20
CA LYS A 24 -17.11 -18.56 -3.09
C LYS A 24 -17.93 -17.27 -3.07
N TYR A 25 -17.36 -16.20 -3.60
CA TYR A 25 -17.91 -14.86 -3.41
C TYR A 25 -18.00 -14.15 -4.75
N ASP A 26 -19.10 -13.43 -4.94
CA ASP A 26 -19.27 -12.51 -6.04
C ASP A 26 -18.64 -11.12 -5.71
N PRO A 27 -18.53 -10.22 -6.70
CA PRO A 27 -17.91 -8.91 -6.51
C PRO A 27 -18.72 -7.94 -5.65
N GLU A 28 -19.97 -8.26 -5.31
CA GLU A 28 -20.77 -7.47 -4.36
C GLU A 28 -20.38 -7.78 -2.91
N HIS A 29 -19.83 -8.96 -2.66
CA HIS A 29 -19.38 -9.39 -1.35
C HIS A 29 -17.89 -9.21 -1.12
N VAL A 30 -17.07 -9.44 -2.15
CA VAL A 30 -15.60 -9.30 -2.05
C VAL A 30 -15.02 -8.58 -3.25
N ARG A 31 -14.22 -7.56 -2.99
CA ARG A 31 -13.44 -6.84 -3.99
C ARG A 31 -11.95 -7.06 -3.74
N LEU A 32 -11.17 -6.93 -4.80
CA LEU A 32 -9.73 -7.19 -4.79
C LEU A 32 -8.97 -5.93 -5.21
N LEU A 33 -7.91 -5.62 -4.47
CA LEU A 33 -6.89 -4.65 -4.85
C LEU A 33 -5.57 -5.41 -4.99
N MET A 34 -5.01 -5.46 -6.18
CA MET A 34 -3.83 -6.27 -6.47
C MET A 34 -2.66 -5.41 -6.92
N VAL A 35 -1.48 -5.71 -6.40
CA VAL A 35 -0.21 -5.05 -6.71
C VAL A 35 0.80 -6.10 -7.14
N ASP A 36 1.28 -6.00 -8.38
CA ASP A 36 2.29 -6.88 -8.99
C ASP A 36 3.34 -6.05 -9.73
N PRO A 37 4.40 -5.60 -9.05
CA PRO A 37 5.43 -4.76 -9.66
C PRO A 37 6.21 -5.46 -10.78
N LYS A 38 6.16 -6.79 -10.84
CA LYS A 38 6.89 -7.59 -11.84
C LYS A 38 6.08 -7.88 -13.08
N VAL A 39 4.76 -7.65 -13.06
CA VAL A 39 3.83 -7.92 -14.19
C VAL A 39 3.82 -9.39 -14.62
N VAL A 40 4.04 -10.32 -13.70
CA VAL A 40 4.20 -11.75 -14.02
C VAL A 40 3.06 -12.59 -13.46
N GLU A 41 2.75 -12.39 -12.18
CA GLU A 41 1.93 -13.34 -11.42
C GLU A 41 0.43 -13.00 -11.42
N LEU A 42 0.08 -11.71 -11.26
CA LEU A 42 -1.29 -11.30 -11.04
C LEU A 42 -1.97 -10.67 -12.26
N ASN A 43 -1.22 -10.39 -13.32
CA ASN A 43 -1.75 -9.74 -14.52
C ASN A 43 -2.86 -10.54 -15.23
N VAL A 44 -2.88 -11.86 -15.07
CA VAL A 44 -3.92 -12.76 -15.59
C VAL A 44 -5.32 -12.37 -15.08
N TYR A 45 -5.42 -11.81 -13.87
CA TYR A 45 -6.67 -11.41 -13.25
C TYR A 45 -7.24 -10.09 -13.76
N ASN A 46 -6.50 -9.30 -14.55
CA ASN A 46 -7.04 -8.10 -15.16
C ASN A 46 -8.31 -8.42 -15.95
N GLY A 47 -9.37 -7.66 -15.69
CA GLY A 47 -10.65 -7.88 -16.36
C GLY A 47 -11.68 -8.69 -15.57
N ILE A 48 -11.35 -9.22 -14.38
CA ILE A 48 -12.38 -9.82 -13.51
C ILE A 48 -13.18 -8.73 -12.80
N PRO A 49 -14.51 -8.94 -12.57
CA PRO A 49 -15.36 -7.94 -11.94
C PRO A 49 -15.06 -7.70 -10.45
N HIS A 50 -14.28 -8.57 -9.81
CA HIS A 50 -13.85 -8.41 -8.43
C HIS A 50 -12.77 -7.33 -8.25
N LEU A 51 -11.99 -6.99 -9.28
CA LEU A 51 -10.98 -5.96 -9.18
C LEU A 51 -11.61 -4.57 -9.00
N LEU A 52 -11.11 -3.80 -8.05
CA LEU A 52 -11.45 -2.38 -7.87
C LEU A 52 -10.87 -1.54 -9.01
N ILE A 53 -9.62 -1.80 -9.36
CA ILE A 53 -8.84 -1.15 -10.41
C ILE A 53 -8.01 -2.21 -11.14
N PRO A 54 -7.42 -1.93 -12.31
CA PRO A 54 -6.43 -2.81 -12.91
C PRO A 54 -5.31 -3.16 -11.93
N VAL A 55 -4.70 -4.33 -12.09
CA VAL A 55 -3.53 -4.72 -11.27
C VAL A 55 -2.49 -3.61 -11.34
N VAL A 56 -2.08 -3.11 -10.19
CA VAL A 56 -1.10 -2.02 -10.09
C VAL A 56 0.29 -2.58 -10.29
N THR A 57 0.99 -2.11 -11.31
CA THR A 57 2.31 -2.61 -11.71
C THR A 57 3.45 -1.63 -11.41
N ASP A 58 3.14 -0.36 -11.26
CA ASP A 58 4.12 0.68 -10.93
C ASP A 58 4.28 0.76 -9.39
N PRO A 59 5.49 0.59 -8.84
CA PRO A 59 5.73 0.69 -7.39
C PRO A 59 5.32 2.04 -6.77
N LYS A 60 5.45 3.15 -7.49
CA LYS A 60 4.98 4.46 -7.02
C LYS A 60 3.45 4.50 -6.92
N LYS A 61 2.74 3.99 -7.93
CA LYS A 61 1.28 3.85 -7.91
C LYS A 61 0.82 2.88 -6.82
N ALA A 62 1.64 1.89 -6.48
CA ALA A 62 1.33 0.94 -5.40
C ALA A 62 1.26 1.62 -4.03
N ALA A 63 2.16 2.56 -3.73
CA ALA A 63 2.08 3.37 -2.50
C ALA A 63 0.77 4.19 -2.49
N GLY A 64 0.38 4.80 -3.62
CA GLY A 64 -0.90 5.49 -3.76
C GLY A 64 -2.12 4.59 -3.56
N ALA A 65 -2.08 3.34 -4.05
CA ALA A 65 -3.14 2.35 -3.84
C ALA A 65 -3.27 1.94 -2.36
N LEU A 66 -2.16 1.78 -1.65
CA LEU A 66 -2.16 1.52 -0.21
C LEU A 66 -2.66 2.72 0.59
N ASN A 67 -2.29 3.94 0.19
CA ASN A 67 -2.83 5.18 0.77
C ASN A 67 -4.35 5.26 0.59
N TRP A 68 -4.85 5.00 -0.62
CA TRP A 68 -6.28 4.91 -0.87
C TRP A 68 -6.95 3.90 0.07
N ALA A 69 -6.36 2.73 0.27
CA ALA A 69 -6.91 1.71 1.16
C ALA A 69 -7.00 2.20 2.62
N VAL A 70 -6.01 2.98 3.10
CA VAL A 70 -6.05 3.62 4.43
C VAL A 70 -7.20 4.64 4.50
N ASN A 71 -7.40 5.45 3.46
CA ASN A 71 -8.48 6.43 3.39
C ASN A 71 -9.85 5.74 3.36
N GLU A 72 -10.01 4.68 2.57
CA GLU A 72 -11.24 3.88 2.54
C GLU A 72 -11.54 3.24 3.90
N MET A 73 -10.53 2.71 4.57
CA MET A 73 -10.67 2.22 5.94
C MET A 73 -11.19 3.30 6.88
N THR A 74 -10.63 4.50 6.81
CA THR A 74 -11.04 5.66 7.65
C THR A 74 -12.47 6.08 7.32
N ARG A 75 -12.83 6.14 6.05
CA ARG A 75 -14.19 6.43 5.58
C ARG A 75 -15.21 5.41 6.14
N ARG A 76 -14.87 4.13 6.12
CA ARG A 76 -15.71 3.08 6.70
C ARG A 76 -15.93 3.27 8.20
N TYR A 77 -14.87 3.60 8.95
CA TYR A 77 -14.99 3.89 10.37
C TYR A 77 -15.88 5.10 10.66
N GLN A 78 -15.80 6.15 9.85
CA GLN A 78 -16.71 7.31 9.96
C GLN A 78 -18.17 6.90 9.75
N SER A 79 -18.45 6.10 8.72
CA SER A 79 -19.80 5.55 8.50
C SER A 79 -20.25 4.65 9.66
N PHE A 80 -19.37 3.82 10.20
CA PHE A 80 -19.72 2.98 11.35
C PHE A 80 -20.08 3.82 12.59
N ALA A 81 -19.36 4.90 12.84
CA ALA A 81 -19.63 5.82 13.94
C ALA A 81 -20.98 6.56 13.74
N GLU A 82 -21.27 7.02 12.51
CA GLU A 82 -22.53 7.69 12.15
C GLU A 82 -23.74 6.79 12.41
N TYR A 83 -23.64 5.51 12.02
CA TYR A 83 -24.74 4.55 12.19
C TYR A 83 -24.69 3.76 13.49
N GLY A 84 -23.76 4.06 14.39
CA GLY A 84 -23.67 3.45 15.72
C GLY A 84 -23.29 1.97 15.71
N VAL A 85 -22.55 1.50 14.67
CA VAL A 85 -22.07 0.12 14.55
C VAL A 85 -20.54 0.06 14.76
N ARG A 86 -20.01 -1.14 15.00
CA ARG A 86 -18.60 -1.31 15.36
C ARG A 86 -17.74 -1.91 14.24
N ASN A 87 -18.36 -2.52 13.24
CA ASN A 87 -17.68 -3.28 12.21
C ASN A 87 -18.55 -3.43 10.96
N ILE A 88 -17.95 -3.96 9.88
CA ILE A 88 -18.62 -4.19 8.60
C ILE A 88 -19.82 -5.11 8.69
N GLU A 89 -19.77 -6.14 9.55
CA GLU A 89 -20.86 -7.08 9.73
C GLU A 89 -22.11 -6.34 10.28
N GLY A 90 -21.91 -5.54 11.33
CA GLY A 90 -22.96 -4.71 11.91
C GLY A 90 -23.54 -3.70 10.92
N PHE A 91 -22.67 -3.09 10.10
CA PHE A 91 -23.12 -2.17 9.07
C PHE A 91 -23.93 -2.89 7.98
N ASN A 92 -23.45 -4.01 7.46
CA ASN A 92 -24.13 -4.79 6.43
C ASN A 92 -25.46 -5.41 6.95
N GLU A 93 -25.59 -5.70 8.24
CA GLU A 93 -26.88 -6.08 8.82
C GLU A 93 -27.90 -4.91 8.84
N LEU A 94 -27.44 -3.66 9.03
CA LEU A 94 -28.31 -2.49 8.93
C LEU A 94 -28.84 -2.28 7.51
N THR A 95 -28.01 -2.52 6.49
CA THR A 95 -28.42 -2.35 5.08
C THR A 95 -29.55 -3.27 4.69
N LYS A 96 -29.70 -4.45 5.32
CA LYS A 96 -30.84 -5.37 5.12
C LYS A 96 -32.16 -4.75 5.57
N LYS A 97 -32.11 -3.84 6.56
CA LYS A 97 -33.28 -3.18 7.15
C LYS A 97 -33.55 -1.81 6.52
N ASN A 98 -32.50 -1.16 6.04
CA ASN A 98 -32.57 0.16 5.41
C ASN A 98 -32.11 0.06 3.95
N LYS A 99 -33.06 0.09 3.01
CA LYS A 99 -32.81 -0.05 1.57
C LYS A 99 -32.10 1.16 0.93
N GLU A 100 -31.98 2.28 1.64
CA GLU A 100 -31.23 3.45 1.17
C GLU A 100 -29.72 3.26 1.33
N LEU A 101 -29.30 2.36 2.23
CA LEU A 101 -27.90 2.03 2.45
C LEU A 101 -27.48 0.85 1.57
N LYS A 102 -26.30 1.00 0.95
CA LYS A 102 -25.66 -0.08 0.20
C LYS A 102 -24.72 -0.86 1.12
N SER A 103 -24.71 -2.19 0.99
CA SER A 103 -23.76 -3.04 1.69
C SER A 103 -22.33 -2.73 1.23
N LEU A 104 -21.38 -2.84 2.16
CA LEU A 104 -19.97 -2.69 1.87
C LEU A 104 -19.36 -4.07 1.57
N PRO A 105 -18.63 -4.24 0.46
CA PRO A 105 -17.89 -5.46 0.21
C PRO A 105 -16.67 -5.56 1.15
N TYR A 106 -16.24 -6.77 1.45
CA TYR A 106 -14.90 -7.00 1.97
C TYR A 106 -13.88 -6.65 0.90
N ILE A 107 -12.72 -6.15 1.31
CA ILE A 107 -11.62 -5.83 0.39
C ILE A 107 -10.41 -6.68 0.76
N VAL A 108 -9.89 -7.45 -0.19
CA VAL A 108 -8.63 -8.17 -0.02
C VAL A 108 -7.54 -7.48 -0.84
N ILE A 109 -6.52 -7.01 -0.15
CA ILE A 109 -5.37 -6.31 -0.73
C ILE A 109 -4.23 -7.31 -0.83
N ILE A 110 -3.74 -7.54 -2.04
CA ILE A 110 -2.71 -8.53 -2.34
C ILE A 110 -1.50 -7.83 -2.93
N VAL A 111 -0.34 -7.95 -2.28
CA VAL A 111 0.95 -7.47 -2.77
C VAL A 111 1.83 -8.68 -3.04
N ASP A 112 2.19 -8.94 -4.30
CA ASP A 112 2.98 -10.12 -4.68
C ASP A 112 4.46 -9.98 -4.31
N GLU A 113 5.03 -8.78 -4.42
CA GLU A 113 6.43 -8.56 -4.08
C GLU A 113 6.63 -7.26 -3.29
N LEU A 114 6.66 -7.39 -1.97
CA LEU A 114 6.89 -6.25 -1.07
C LEU A 114 8.26 -5.60 -1.27
N ALA A 115 9.30 -6.40 -1.58
CA ALA A 115 10.65 -5.89 -1.74
C ALA A 115 10.75 -4.77 -2.77
N ASP A 116 10.02 -4.88 -3.88
CA ASP A 116 10.09 -3.89 -4.95
C ASP A 116 9.41 -2.56 -4.55
N LEU A 117 8.41 -2.60 -3.68
CA LEU A 117 7.79 -1.40 -3.10
C LEU A 117 8.73 -0.74 -2.08
N MET A 118 9.37 -1.55 -1.22
CA MET A 118 10.30 -1.06 -0.21
C MET A 118 11.55 -0.40 -0.80
N MET A 119 11.93 -0.75 -2.02
CA MET A 119 13.04 -0.11 -2.74
C MET A 119 12.70 1.32 -3.20
N VAL A 120 11.43 1.65 -3.38
CA VAL A 120 10.97 2.93 -3.96
C VAL A 120 10.44 3.88 -2.88
N SER A 121 9.62 3.38 -1.96
CA SER A 121 8.90 4.20 -0.98
C SER A 121 8.78 3.48 0.36
N ALA A 122 9.90 3.04 0.94
CA ALA A 122 9.92 2.18 2.13
C ALA A 122 9.10 2.73 3.30
N ASN A 123 9.32 4.00 3.67
CA ASN A 123 8.69 4.61 4.84
C ASN A 123 7.16 4.71 4.69
N GLU A 124 6.69 5.11 3.50
CA GLU A 124 5.25 5.26 3.23
C GLU A 124 4.55 3.90 3.18
N VAL A 125 5.14 2.95 2.46
CA VAL A 125 4.62 1.58 2.32
C VAL A 125 4.54 0.91 3.68
N GLU A 126 5.59 1.04 4.51
CA GLU A 126 5.61 0.47 5.86
C GLU A 126 4.51 1.09 6.74
N ASP A 127 4.33 2.42 6.72
CA ASP A 127 3.29 3.12 7.49
C ASP A 127 1.89 2.69 7.06
N TYR A 128 1.60 2.64 5.75
CA TYR A 128 0.30 2.21 5.25
C TYR A 128 0.00 0.75 5.61
N ILE A 129 0.96 -0.15 5.45
CA ILE A 129 0.82 -1.56 5.83
C ILE A 129 0.58 -1.68 7.34
N ALA A 130 1.33 -0.95 8.17
CA ALA A 130 1.16 -0.97 9.61
C ALA A 130 -0.24 -0.50 10.04
N ARG A 131 -0.73 0.62 9.51
CA ARG A 131 -2.08 1.15 9.77
C ARG A 131 -3.17 0.16 9.36
N LEU A 132 -3.09 -0.37 8.14
CA LEU A 132 -4.05 -1.35 7.65
C LEU A 132 -4.01 -2.62 8.52
N ALA A 133 -2.84 -3.15 8.83
CA ALA A 133 -2.72 -4.38 9.63
C ALA A 133 -3.28 -4.22 11.05
N GLN A 134 -3.17 -3.02 11.65
CA GLN A 134 -3.71 -2.72 12.98
C GLN A 134 -5.23 -2.55 12.99
N MET A 135 -5.80 -1.91 11.99
CA MET A 135 -7.16 -1.40 12.05
C MET A 135 -8.11 -1.98 10.99
N ALA A 136 -7.63 -2.53 9.89
CA ALA A 136 -8.46 -2.86 8.73
C ALA A 136 -9.48 -3.99 8.99
N ARG A 137 -9.26 -4.87 9.98
CA ARG A 137 -10.12 -6.02 10.26
C ARG A 137 -11.57 -5.65 10.47
N ALA A 138 -11.86 -4.69 11.35
CA ALA A 138 -13.24 -4.27 11.63
C ALA A 138 -13.87 -3.54 10.44
N ALA A 139 -13.06 -2.88 9.59
CA ALA A 139 -13.50 -2.28 8.33
C ALA A 139 -13.74 -3.29 7.21
N GLY A 140 -13.49 -4.59 7.43
CA GLY A 140 -13.65 -5.65 6.44
C GLY A 140 -12.55 -5.64 5.37
N MET A 141 -11.35 -5.19 5.72
CA MET A 141 -10.22 -5.15 4.79
C MET A 141 -9.11 -6.09 5.27
N HIS A 142 -8.53 -6.85 4.36
CA HIS A 142 -7.56 -7.90 4.64
C HIS A 142 -6.33 -7.74 3.80
N LEU A 143 -5.14 -7.98 4.40
CA LEU A 143 -3.84 -7.87 3.74
C LEU A 143 -3.23 -9.24 3.49
N VAL A 144 -2.78 -9.47 2.26
CA VAL A 144 -1.91 -10.56 1.85
C VAL A 144 -0.65 -9.95 1.28
N ILE A 145 0.41 -9.96 2.07
CA ILE A 145 1.71 -9.39 1.69
C ILE A 145 2.67 -10.52 1.40
N ALA A 146 3.23 -10.52 0.20
CA ALA A 146 4.19 -11.54 -0.19
C ALA A 146 5.54 -10.97 -0.61
N THR A 147 6.60 -11.78 -0.50
CA THR A 147 7.95 -11.44 -0.97
C THR A 147 8.77 -12.69 -1.26
N GLN A 148 9.64 -12.59 -2.27
CA GLN A 148 10.68 -13.59 -2.56
C GLN A 148 12.03 -13.22 -1.92
N ARG A 149 12.13 -12.02 -1.31
CA ARG A 149 13.36 -11.49 -0.67
C ARG A 149 13.15 -11.37 0.84
N PRO A 150 13.40 -12.45 1.62
CA PRO A 150 13.19 -12.45 3.05
C PRO A 150 14.33 -11.78 3.81
N SER A 151 14.68 -10.54 3.45
CA SER A 151 15.68 -9.72 4.15
C SER A 151 15.04 -8.88 5.26
N VAL A 152 15.84 -8.44 6.22
CA VAL A 152 15.38 -7.59 7.33
C VAL A 152 14.95 -6.20 6.88
N ASP A 153 15.45 -5.74 5.73
CA ASP A 153 15.07 -4.45 5.12
C ASP A 153 13.69 -4.51 4.47
N VAL A 154 13.22 -5.70 4.12
CA VAL A 154 11.90 -5.94 3.52
C VAL A 154 10.91 -6.39 4.58
N ILE A 155 11.27 -7.40 5.37
CA ILE A 155 10.44 -7.91 6.47
C ILE A 155 10.93 -7.25 7.77
N THR A 156 10.58 -5.98 7.94
CA THR A 156 11.02 -5.16 9.06
C THR A 156 10.37 -5.58 10.38
N GLY A 157 10.90 -5.07 11.48
CA GLY A 157 10.28 -5.25 12.80
C GLY A 157 8.85 -4.74 12.88
N VAL A 158 8.56 -3.61 12.21
CA VAL A 158 7.21 -3.01 12.16
C VAL A 158 6.24 -3.92 11.43
N ILE A 159 6.62 -4.43 10.25
CA ILE A 159 5.79 -5.36 9.47
C ILE A 159 5.53 -6.64 10.27
N LYS A 160 6.56 -7.23 10.89
CA LYS A 160 6.40 -8.44 11.69
C LYS A 160 5.50 -8.27 12.91
N ALA A 161 5.58 -7.12 13.57
CA ALA A 161 4.74 -6.81 14.73
C ALA A 161 3.26 -6.69 14.37
N ASN A 162 2.95 -6.19 13.17
CA ASN A 162 1.59 -5.90 12.73
C ASN A 162 0.97 -7.02 11.87
N ILE A 163 1.79 -7.88 11.25
CA ILE A 163 1.33 -9.05 10.48
C ILE A 163 1.84 -10.33 11.15
N PRO A 164 1.19 -10.78 12.22
CA PRO A 164 1.68 -11.90 13.02
C PRO A 164 1.43 -13.27 12.40
N SER A 165 0.44 -13.43 11.51
CA SER A 165 0.22 -14.68 10.76
C SER A 165 1.17 -14.78 9.58
N ARG A 166 1.93 -15.88 9.50
CA ARG A 166 3.01 -16.02 8.53
C ARG A 166 3.01 -17.38 7.86
N ILE A 167 3.37 -17.38 6.59
CA ILE A 167 3.66 -18.60 5.82
C ILE A 167 5.08 -18.46 5.28
N SER A 168 5.91 -19.44 5.53
CA SER A 168 7.21 -19.57 4.89
C SER A 168 7.25 -20.82 4.02
N PHE A 169 7.47 -20.62 2.74
CA PHE A 169 7.90 -21.68 1.83
C PHE A 169 9.41 -21.93 2.00
N ALA A 170 9.95 -22.86 1.22
CA ALA A 170 11.38 -23.17 1.23
C ALA A 170 12.22 -21.91 0.99
N VAL A 171 13.27 -21.74 1.79
CA VAL A 171 14.24 -20.64 1.71
C VAL A 171 15.65 -21.18 1.66
N SER A 172 16.62 -20.34 1.27
CA SER A 172 18.00 -20.73 1.04
C SER A 172 18.80 -20.93 2.33
N SER A 173 18.41 -20.27 3.43
CA SER A 173 19.18 -20.27 4.67
C SER A 173 18.30 -20.28 5.93
N ALA A 174 18.88 -20.72 7.04
CA ALA A 174 18.24 -20.61 8.36
C ALA A 174 18.10 -19.15 8.82
N ILE A 175 18.87 -18.21 8.25
CA ILE A 175 18.73 -16.77 8.51
C ILE A 175 17.43 -16.27 7.90
N ASP A 176 17.15 -16.63 6.64
CA ASP A 176 15.91 -16.29 5.96
C ASP A 176 14.69 -16.83 6.70
N SER A 177 14.77 -18.09 7.16
CA SER A 177 13.71 -18.70 7.98
C SER A 177 13.44 -17.89 9.24
N ARG A 178 14.49 -17.47 9.96
CA ARG A 178 14.36 -16.63 11.17
C ARG A 178 13.81 -15.24 10.84
N THR A 179 14.18 -14.67 9.71
CA THR A 179 13.64 -13.38 9.28
C THR A 179 12.13 -13.45 9.10
N ILE A 180 11.60 -14.55 8.54
CA ILE A 180 10.17 -14.72 8.29
C ILE A 180 9.43 -15.17 9.56
N LEU A 181 9.90 -16.25 10.22
CA LEU A 181 9.17 -16.99 11.25
C LEU A 181 9.67 -16.75 12.68
N ASP A 182 10.74 -15.97 12.87
CA ASP A 182 11.50 -15.85 14.12
C ASP A 182 12.10 -17.19 14.61
N SER A 183 12.07 -18.21 13.75
CA SER A 183 12.59 -19.56 14.01
C SER A 183 13.18 -20.18 12.75
N GLY A 184 14.10 -21.13 12.91
CA GLY A 184 14.61 -21.94 11.80
C GLY A 184 13.62 -23.03 11.39
N GLY A 185 13.87 -23.64 10.24
CA GLY A 185 13.11 -24.81 9.75
C GLY A 185 12.65 -24.67 8.30
N ALA A 186 12.39 -23.47 7.79
CA ALA A 186 11.96 -23.29 6.41
C ALA A 186 13.07 -23.63 5.38
N GLU A 187 14.34 -23.59 5.79
CA GLU A 187 15.48 -24.04 4.98
C GLU A 187 15.52 -25.57 4.77
N LYS A 188 14.70 -26.32 5.50
CA LYS A 188 14.57 -27.78 5.40
C LYS A 188 13.37 -28.24 4.60
N LEU A 189 12.56 -27.30 4.10
CA LEU A 189 11.39 -27.60 3.31
C LEU A 189 11.78 -28.10 1.91
N LEU A 190 10.93 -28.94 1.34
CA LEU A 190 11.20 -29.64 0.08
C LEU A 190 10.90 -28.78 -1.16
N GLY A 191 10.28 -27.61 -1.00
CA GLY A 191 9.78 -26.81 -2.13
C GLY A 191 8.45 -27.30 -2.66
N LYS A 192 8.02 -26.77 -3.83
CA LYS A 192 6.77 -27.18 -4.52
C LYS A 192 5.53 -27.16 -3.62
N GLY A 193 5.40 -26.12 -2.79
CA GLY A 193 4.23 -25.94 -1.92
C GLY A 193 4.38 -26.50 -0.50
N ASP A 194 5.51 -27.13 -0.17
CA ASP A 194 5.84 -27.49 1.21
C ASP A 194 6.12 -26.20 2.00
N MET A 195 5.39 -25.97 3.08
CA MET A 195 5.42 -24.70 3.82
C MET A 195 5.34 -24.90 5.33
N LEU A 196 5.81 -23.90 6.04
CA LEU A 196 5.54 -23.69 7.47
C LEU A 196 4.49 -22.61 7.63
N TYR A 197 3.33 -22.97 8.17
CA TYR A 197 2.22 -22.08 8.49
C TYR A 197 2.21 -21.72 9.96
N TYR A 198 2.33 -20.43 10.26
CA TYR A 198 2.39 -19.90 11.62
C TYR A 198 1.28 -18.87 11.82
N PRO A 199 0.04 -19.30 12.16
CA PRO A 199 -1.06 -18.40 12.45
C PRO A 199 -0.96 -17.80 13.85
N VAL A 200 -1.70 -16.71 14.07
CA VAL A 200 -1.88 -16.12 15.41
C VAL A 200 -2.45 -17.14 16.39
N GLY A 201 -1.89 -17.17 17.60
CA GLY A 201 -2.35 -18.05 18.69
C GLY A 201 -1.69 -19.41 18.74
N GLU A 202 -0.92 -19.81 17.74
CA GLU A 202 -0.13 -21.02 17.78
C GLU A 202 1.26 -20.76 18.37
N GLN A 203 1.78 -21.73 19.11
CA GLN A 203 3.11 -21.62 19.73
C GLN A 203 4.25 -22.02 18.78
N LYS A 204 3.94 -22.81 17.75
CA LYS A 204 4.91 -23.32 16.79
C LYS A 204 4.30 -23.36 15.40
N PRO A 205 5.12 -23.15 14.35
CA PRO A 205 4.68 -23.33 12.96
C PRO A 205 4.24 -24.77 12.69
N LYS A 206 3.19 -24.92 11.89
CA LYS A 206 2.70 -26.22 11.38
C LYS A 206 3.23 -26.43 9.97
N ARG A 207 3.77 -27.61 9.68
CA ARG A 207 4.17 -27.98 8.32
C ARG A 207 2.93 -28.41 7.53
N ILE A 208 2.71 -27.79 6.38
CA ILE A 208 1.56 -28.03 5.52
C ILE A 208 2.04 -28.16 4.07
N GLN A 209 1.42 -29.06 3.32
CA GLN A 209 1.58 -29.11 1.87
C GLN A 209 0.47 -28.28 1.23
N GLY A 210 0.84 -27.22 0.48
CA GLY A 210 -0.08 -26.42 -0.30
C GLY A 210 -0.69 -27.20 -1.43
N ALA A 211 -1.95 -26.87 -1.77
CA ALA A 211 -2.59 -27.38 -2.98
C ALA A 211 -1.91 -26.80 -4.23
N PHE A 212 -1.87 -27.60 -5.28
CA PHE A 212 -1.38 -27.17 -6.58
C PHE A 212 -2.56 -26.74 -7.46
N ILE A 213 -2.38 -25.66 -8.17
CA ILE A 213 -3.24 -25.21 -9.27
C ILE A 213 -2.33 -24.80 -10.44
N SER A 214 -2.65 -25.24 -11.66
CA SER A 214 -1.86 -24.89 -12.83
C SER A 214 -2.24 -23.53 -13.40
N GLU A 215 -1.37 -22.96 -14.22
CA GLU A 215 -1.62 -21.69 -14.92
C GLU A 215 -2.83 -21.81 -15.85
N GLU A 216 -2.95 -22.93 -16.58
CA GLU A 216 -4.08 -23.21 -17.47
C GLU A 216 -5.42 -23.28 -16.71
N GLU A 217 -5.42 -23.86 -15.50
CA GLU A 217 -6.61 -23.88 -14.65
C GLU A 217 -7.01 -22.48 -14.19
N VAL A 218 -6.02 -21.64 -13.80
CA VAL A 218 -6.24 -20.24 -13.42
C VAL A 218 -6.82 -19.46 -14.60
N GLU A 219 -6.21 -19.57 -15.78
CA GLU A 219 -6.67 -18.89 -17.00
C GLU A 219 -8.09 -19.32 -17.40
N ALA A 220 -8.40 -20.61 -17.33
CA ALA A 220 -9.72 -21.13 -17.64
C ALA A 220 -10.80 -20.55 -16.70
N ILE A 221 -10.53 -20.49 -15.39
CA ILE A 221 -11.44 -19.95 -14.40
C ILE A 221 -11.63 -18.44 -14.63
N VAL A 222 -10.53 -17.70 -14.78
CA VAL A 222 -10.55 -16.25 -14.99
C VAL A 222 -11.31 -15.89 -16.28
N SER A 223 -11.05 -16.61 -17.38
CA SER A 223 -11.75 -16.40 -18.65
C SER A 223 -13.26 -16.59 -18.51
N ARG A 224 -13.69 -17.61 -17.77
CA ARG A 224 -15.11 -17.86 -17.51
C ARG A 224 -15.77 -16.74 -16.69
N ILE A 225 -15.07 -16.21 -15.71
CA ILE A 225 -15.57 -15.10 -14.87
C ILE A 225 -15.69 -13.81 -15.69
N LYS A 226 -14.73 -13.53 -16.59
CA LYS A 226 -14.76 -12.36 -17.47
C LYS A 226 -15.95 -12.34 -18.39
N VAL A 227 -16.33 -13.49 -18.96
CA VAL A 227 -17.46 -13.62 -19.88
C VAL A 227 -18.83 -13.40 -19.20
N GLN A 228 -18.92 -13.59 -17.90
CA GLN A 228 -20.19 -13.49 -17.16
C GLN A 228 -20.70 -12.05 -16.92
N LYS A 229 -19.90 -11.02 -17.17
CA LYS A 229 -20.33 -9.62 -16.99
C LYS A 229 -19.93 -8.77 -18.21
N ASP A 230 -20.95 -8.21 -18.87
CA ASP A 230 -20.84 -7.39 -20.09
C ASP A 230 -20.17 -5.99 -19.88
N GLN A 231 -19.93 -5.55 -18.66
CA GLN A 231 -19.27 -4.28 -18.39
C GLN A 231 -18.34 -4.37 -17.18
N LEU A 232 -17.06 -4.21 -17.46
CA LEU A 232 -16.03 -3.94 -16.46
C LEU A 232 -16.12 -2.49 -16.05
N LEU A 233 -16.55 -2.25 -14.81
CA LEU A 233 -16.51 -0.93 -14.19
C LEU A 233 -15.38 -0.92 -13.15
N TYR A 234 -14.18 -0.55 -13.61
CA TYR A 234 -13.14 -0.12 -12.69
C TYR A 234 -13.55 1.20 -12.02
N ASP A 235 -13.17 1.35 -10.78
CA ASP A 235 -13.47 2.56 -10.00
C ASP A 235 -12.55 3.70 -10.45
N GLN A 236 -13.12 4.66 -11.19
CA GLN A 236 -12.37 5.79 -11.72
C GLN A 236 -11.90 6.74 -10.62
N GLU A 237 -12.66 6.89 -9.52
CA GLU A 237 -12.27 7.73 -8.39
C GLU A 237 -11.00 7.20 -7.72
N ILE A 238 -10.87 5.87 -7.61
CA ILE A 238 -9.66 5.23 -7.09
C ILE A 238 -8.46 5.51 -8.01
N MET A 239 -8.65 5.34 -9.32
CA MET A 239 -7.57 5.59 -10.30
C MET A 239 -7.12 7.05 -10.26
N GLU A 240 -8.05 7.99 -10.24
CA GLU A 240 -7.72 9.43 -10.10
C GLU A 240 -7.02 9.74 -8.78
N HIS A 241 -7.45 9.13 -7.67
CA HIS A 241 -6.80 9.31 -6.37
C HIS A 241 -5.34 8.86 -6.40
N ILE A 242 -5.06 7.70 -7.02
CA ILE A 242 -3.71 7.17 -7.18
C ILE A 242 -2.86 8.06 -8.10
N GLU A 243 -3.47 8.66 -9.12
CA GLU A 243 -2.78 9.58 -10.03
C GLU A 243 -2.54 10.96 -9.40
N LYS A 244 -3.48 11.49 -8.65
CA LYS A 244 -3.33 12.77 -7.92
C LYS A 244 -2.32 12.66 -6.77
N GLY A 245 -2.26 11.53 -6.07
CA GLY A 245 -1.20 11.27 -5.10
C GLY A 245 0.21 11.24 -5.71
N ARG A 246 0.30 11.11 -7.04
CA ARG A 246 1.53 11.22 -7.82
C ARG A 246 1.87 12.69 -8.14
N SER A 247 0.88 13.54 -8.46
CA SER A 247 1.11 14.97 -8.73
C SER A 247 1.69 15.69 -7.50
N ASP A 248 1.28 15.31 -6.30
CA ASP A 248 1.85 15.86 -5.06
C ASP A 248 3.30 15.39 -4.77
N GLN A 249 3.80 14.35 -5.49
CA GLN A 249 5.16 13.82 -5.35
C GLN A 249 6.05 14.09 -6.57
N ASP A 250 5.49 14.10 -7.80
CA ASP A 250 6.22 14.37 -9.04
C ASP A 250 6.31 15.88 -9.38
N ASP A 251 5.48 16.74 -8.75
CA ASP A 251 5.62 18.22 -8.79
C ASP A 251 6.91 18.73 -8.09
N SER A 252 7.78 17.82 -7.69
CA SER A 252 9.13 18.17 -7.22
C SER A 252 10.10 18.57 -8.34
N GLU A 253 9.77 18.33 -9.62
CA GLU A 253 10.58 18.80 -10.77
C GLU A 253 10.02 20.08 -11.45
N GLU A 254 8.71 20.35 -11.32
CA GLU A 254 8.12 21.66 -11.64
C GLU A 254 7.64 22.31 -10.33
N GLY A 255 8.32 23.36 -9.89
CA GLY A 255 8.20 23.98 -8.56
C GLY A 255 6.75 24.18 -8.08
N ASP A 256 6.55 24.08 -6.76
CA ASP A 256 5.27 24.31 -6.10
C ASP A 256 4.61 25.62 -6.62
N GLU A 257 3.33 25.60 -6.98
CA GLU A 257 2.59 26.78 -7.47
C GLU A 257 2.75 28.01 -6.57
N LEU A 258 2.95 27.77 -5.26
CA LEU A 258 3.18 28.82 -4.28
C LEU A 258 4.67 29.18 -4.13
N TYR A 259 5.58 28.56 -4.93
CA TYR A 259 7.01 28.83 -4.84
C TYR A 259 7.35 30.31 -5.05
N GLN A 260 6.82 30.93 -6.11
CA GLN A 260 7.04 32.34 -6.43
C GLN A 260 6.50 33.26 -5.32
N GLU A 261 5.36 32.93 -4.75
CA GLU A 261 4.79 33.66 -3.61
C GLU A 261 5.65 33.47 -2.35
N ALA A 262 6.18 32.27 -2.13
CA ALA A 262 7.07 31.98 -1.01
C ALA A 262 8.40 32.73 -1.13
N VAL A 263 8.99 32.81 -2.33
CA VAL A 263 10.19 33.63 -2.60
C VAL A 263 9.93 35.08 -2.18
N LYS A 264 8.83 35.69 -2.63
CA LYS A 264 8.46 37.07 -2.25
C LYS A 264 8.32 37.22 -0.74
N VAL A 265 7.56 36.33 -0.10
CA VAL A 265 7.32 36.37 1.34
C VAL A 265 8.61 36.24 2.15
N VAL A 266 9.52 35.36 1.73
CA VAL A 266 10.81 35.13 2.42
C VAL A 266 11.77 36.31 2.22
N VAL A 267 11.86 36.83 0.99
CA VAL A 267 12.74 37.96 0.65
C VAL A 267 12.27 39.26 1.31
N GLU A 268 10.97 39.60 1.22
CA GLU A 268 10.41 40.81 1.84
C GLU A 268 10.50 40.82 3.37
N ASN A 269 10.33 39.65 4.00
CA ASN A 269 10.38 39.58 5.48
C ASN A 269 11.76 39.22 6.02
N GLN A 270 12.75 38.91 5.15
CA GLN A 270 14.10 38.48 5.52
C GLN A 270 14.09 37.35 6.57
N GLN A 271 13.11 36.46 6.45
CA GLN A 271 12.91 35.35 7.40
C GLN A 271 12.60 34.05 6.65
N ALA A 272 13.46 33.03 6.85
CA ALA A 272 13.34 31.72 6.25
C ALA A 272 13.18 30.63 7.33
N SER A 273 11.96 30.23 7.62
CA SER A 273 11.67 29.07 8.47
C SER A 273 10.36 28.40 8.08
N THR A 274 10.28 27.07 8.24
CA THR A 274 9.08 26.29 7.96
C THR A 274 7.85 26.81 8.70
N SER A 275 8.01 27.15 9.99
CA SER A 275 6.92 27.68 10.82
C SER A 275 6.47 29.09 10.41
N PHE A 276 7.38 29.89 9.82
CA PHE A 276 7.06 31.20 9.27
C PHE A 276 6.21 31.06 8.00
N LEU A 277 6.61 30.20 7.05
CA LEU A 277 5.84 29.93 5.83
C LEU A 277 4.46 29.34 6.13
N GLN A 278 4.36 28.38 7.06
CA GLN A 278 3.08 27.84 7.48
C GLN A 278 2.08 28.93 7.90
N ARG A 279 2.53 29.88 8.74
CA ARG A 279 1.66 30.95 9.25
C ARG A 279 1.32 31.99 8.20
N LYS A 280 2.29 32.38 7.38
CA LYS A 280 2.11 33.45 6.39
C LYS A 280 1.28 32.98 5.21
N MET A 281 1.53 31.78 4.70
CA MET A 281 0.87 31.22 3.52
C MET A 281 -0.31 30.31 3.84
N ARG A 282 -0.57 30.05 5.15
CA ARG A 282 -1.63 29.15 5.65
C ARG A 282 -1.56 27.73 5.05
N ILE A 283 -0.36 27.21 4.90
CA ILE A 283 -0.08 25.88 4.36
C ILE A 283 0.31 24.87 5.45
N GLY A 284 0.15 23.59 5.15
CA GLY A 284 0.56 22.51 6.07
C GLY A 284 2.09 22.38 6.20
N TYR A 285 2.55 21.74 7.28
CA TYR A 285 3.98 21.57 7.59
C TYR A 285 4.75 20.95 6.43
N ASN A 286 4.25 19.86 5.84
CA ASN A 286 4.94 19.13 4.76
C ASN A 286 5.12 19.99 3.51
N ARG A 287 4.11 20.78 3.13
CA ARG A 287 4.21 21.70 1.98
C ARG A 287 5.20 22.83 2.26
N ALA A 288 5.15 23.42 3.47
CA ALA A 288 6.10 24.45 3.88
C ALA A 288 7.55 23.93 3.92
N ALA A 289 7.77 22.69 4.37
CA ALA A 289 9.08 22.07 4.39
C ALA A 289 9.63 21.87 2.95
N ARG A 290 8.81 21.37 2.02
CA ARG A 290 9.19 21.20 0.60
C ARG A 290 9.56 22.55 -0.05
N ILE A 291 8.75 23.58 0.16
CA ILE A 291 9.04 24.92 -0.35
C ILE A 291 10.37 25.43 0.22
N MET A 292 10.66 25.19 1.50
CA MET A 292 11.94 25.55 2.11
C MET A 292 13.13 24.83 1.48
N ASP A 293 12.97 23.57 1.09
CA ASP A 293 14.01 22.79 0.41
C ASP A 293 14.23 23.30 -1.02
N GLN A 294 13.18 23.65 -1.76
CA GLN A 294 13.28 24.27 -3.08
C GLN A 294 13.94 25.67 -3.01
N LEU A 295 13.63 26.47 -1.98
CA LEU A 295 14.29 27.77 -1.75
C LEU A 295 15.80 27.63 -1.49
N GLU A 296 16.20 26.56 -0.79
CA GLU A 296 17.61 26.24 -0.55
C GLU A 296 18.29 25.75 -1.83
N GLU A 297 17.69 24.83 -2.56
CA GLU A 297 18.23 24.26 -3.79
C GLU A 297 18.45 25.32 -4.89
N ARG A 298 17.53 26.29 -4.98
CA ARG A 298 17.63 27.40 -5.95
C ARG A 298 18.40 28.60 -5.41
N GLY A 299 19.06 28.48 -4.25
CA GLY A 299 19.96 29.49 -3.71
C GLY A 299 19.27 30.75 -3.17
N VAL A 300 17.96 30.73 -2.93
CA VAL A 300 17.24 31.86 -2.32
C VAL A 300 17.57 31.99 -0.83
N ILE A 301 17.83 30.85 -0.17
CA ILE A 301 18.20 30.79 1.24
C ILE A 301 19.46 29.92 1.43
N SER A 302 20.14 30.12 2.57
CA SER A 302 21.32 29.34 2.91
C SER A 302 21.00 27.91 3.31
N GLN A 303 21.98 27.02 3.16
CA GLN A 303 21.90 25.65 3.68
C GLN A 303 21.69 25.65 5.19
N ARG A 304 21.12 24.54 5.68
CA ARG A 304 20.89 24.34 7.11
C ARG A 304 22.21 24.11 7.85
N ASP A 305 22.56 25.03 8.77
CA ASP A 305 23.73 24.91 9.64
C ASP A 305 23.27 24.63 11.10
N GLY A 306 23.06 23.34 11.39
CA GLY A 306 22.64 22.89 12.72
C GLY A 306 21.32 23.52 13.18
N SER A 307 21.34 24.25 14.31
CA SER A 307 20.19 24.93 14.91
C SER A 307 20.07 26.41 14.56
N LYS A 308 20.98 26.95 13.75
CA LYS A 308 20.96 28.37 13.37
C LYS A 308 19.85 28.66 12.37
N PRO A 309 19.22 29.86 12.44
CA PRO A 309 18.24 30.28 11.42
C PRO A 309 18.89 30.34 10.02
N ARG A 310 18.18 29.87 9.00
CA ARG A 310 18.61 30.00 7.60
C ARG A 310 18.63 31.46 7.19
N GLN A 311 19.66 31.89 6.48
CA GLN A 311 19.80 33.27 5.99
C GLN A 311 19.15 33.38 4.61
N VAL A 312 18.49 34.52 4.33
CA VAL A 312 17.99 34.85 3.00
C VAL A 312 19.14 35.41 2.21
N LEU A 313 19.44 34.79 1.07
CA LEU A 313 20.59 35.13 0.20
C LEU A 313 20.19 36.06 -0.96
N MET A 314 18.92 36.00 -1.38
CA MET A 314 18.36 36.80 -2.47
C MET A 314 17.98 38.20 -1.96
N SER A 315 18.32 39.22 -2.71
CA SER A 315 17.98 40.61 -2.39
C SER A 315 16.67 41.03 -3.06
N GLU A 316 16.00 42.07 -2.48
CA GLU A 316 14.75 42.62 -3.07
C GLU A 316 14.92 43.18 -4.51
N TYR A 317 16.15 43.55 -4.89
CA TYR A 317 16.47 44.02 -6.24
C TYR A 317 16.39 42.90 -7.27
N GLN A 318 16.79 41.70 -6.91
CA GLN A 318 16.77 40.52 -7.80
C GLN A 318 15.34 39.97 -8.02
N LEU A 319 14.42 40.33 -7.13
CA LEU A 319 13.00 39.94 -7.20
C LEU A 319 12.21 40.78 -8.25
N ARG A 320 12.76 41.89 -8.73
CA ARG A 320 12.09 42.78 -9.68
C ARG A 320 12.52 42.60 -11.14
N ASP A 321 13.54 41.80 -11.38
CA ASP A 321 14.11 41.54 -12.71
C ASP A 321 13.70 40.18 -13.31
N GLU A 322 12.90 39.36 -12.57
CA GLU A 322 12.18 38.18 -13.05
C GLU A 322 10.65 38.45 -13.10
#